data_868d411369aa4f5be9ffcf2592144d87
#
_entry.id   868d411369aa4f5be9ffcf2592144d87
#
_cell.length_a   1.000
_cell.length_b   1.000
_cell.length_c   1.000
_cell.angle_alpha   90.00
_cell.angle_beta   90.00
_cell.angle_gamma   90.00
#
_symmetry.space_group_name_H-M   'P 1'
#
loop_
_entity.id
_entity.type
_entity.pdbx_description
1 polymer ?
#
loop_
_entity_poly.entity_id
_entity_poly.type
_entity_poly.pdbx_seq_one_letter_code
_entity_poly.pdbx_strand_id
1 'polypeptide(L)'
;MKDSELRTRAKALALHIISVCDEVDTRKGRGVLVNQIVRSATSIGANIHEANYAASKADFINKFHIALKECGETEYWIEMLVGSNSISEQIAKELLQECGIIRRMLVKSITTAKENA
;
A
#
# COMPACT_ATOMS: atom_id res chain seq x y z
N MET A 1 14.50 10.42 8.99
CA MET A 1 13.51 11.24 8.27
C MET A 1 12.22 10.46 8.10
N LYS A 2 11.13 11.11 8.37
CA LYS A 2 9.80 10.47 8.32
C LYS A 2 9.50 9.86 6.95
N ASP A 3 9.88 10.57 5.87
CA ASP A 3 9.65 10.08 4.52
C ASP A 3 10.47 8.84 4.23
N SER A 4 11.68 8.76 4.80
CA SER A 4 12.55 7.60 4.64
C SER A 4 11.94 6.38 5.32
N GLU A 5 11.35 6.53 6.50
CA GLU A 5 10.67 5.43 7.19
C GLU A 5 9.43 4.99 6.42
N LEU A 6 8.64 5.94 5.93
CA LEU A 6 7.42 5.64 5.16
C LEU A 6 7.78 4.86 3.89
N ARG A 7 8.83 5.30 3.17
CA ARG A 7 9.28 4.60 1.97
C ARG A 7 9.73 3.18 2.29
N THR A 8 10.47 3.00 3.38
CA THR A 8 10.93 1.68 3.81
C THR A 8 9.76 0.76 4.13
N ARG A 9 8.76 1.27 4.84
CA ARG A 9 7.58 0.49 5.19
C ARG A 9 6.74 0.13 3.96
N ALA A 10 6.58 1.08 3.04
CA ALA A 10 5.80 0.83 1.83
C ALA A 10 6.47 -0.23 0.95
N LYS A 11 7.79 -0.18 0.84
CA LYS A 11 8.56 -1.18 0.11
C LYS A 11 8.46 -2.55 0.78
N ALA A 12 8.58 -2.58 2.10
CA ALA A 12 8.49 -3.83 2.86
C ALA A 12 7.11 -4.48 2.71
N LEU A 13 6.05 -3.69 2.74
CA LEU A 13 4.69 -4.19 2.54
C LEU A 13 4.56 -4.82 1.16
N ALA A 14 5.02 -4.13 0.12
CA ALA A 14 4.92 -4.64 -1.26
C ALA A 14 5.67 -5.96 -1.40
N LEU A 15 6.88 -6.05 -0.85
CA LEU A 15 7.68 -7.28 -0.92
C LEU A 15 7.03 -8.40 -0.11
N HIS A 16 6.45 -8.10 1.04
CA HIS A 16 5.74 -9.08 1.85
C HIS A 16 4.54 -9.63 1.07
N ILE A 17 3.77 -8.75 0.43
CA ILE A 17 2.61 -9.15 -0.37
C ILE A 17 3.03 -10.02 -1.55
N ILE A 18 4.13 -9.66 -2.24
CA ILE A 18 4.64 -10.47 -3.34
C ILE A 18 5.00 -11.88 -2.85
N SER A 19 5.67 -11.96 -1.69
CA SER A 19 6.03 -13.25 -1.09
C SER A 19 4.80 -14.08 -0.73
N VAL A 20 3.79 -13.44 -0.14
CA VAL A 20 2.51 -14.11 0.19
C VAL A 20 1.84 -14.62 -1.09
N CYS A 21 1.83 -13.81 -2.14
CA CYS A 21 1.19 -14.17 -3.41
C CYS A 21 1.85 -15.34 -4.11
N ASP A 22 3.15 -15.56 -3.87
CA ASP A 22 3.86 -16.72 -4.42
C ASP A 22 3.23 -18.04 -3.96
N GLU A 23 2.58 -18.03 -2.80
CA GLU A 23 1.96 -19.22 -2.21
C GLU A 23 0.48 -19.35 -2.54
N VAL A 24 -0.11 -18.38 -3.23
CA VAL A 24 -1.54 -18.38 -3.56
C VAL A 24 -1.78 -19.25 -4.79
N ASP A 25 -2.75 -20.17 -4.69
CA ASP A 25 -3.22 -20.93 -5.84
C ASP A 25 -4.03 -19.98 -6.74
N THR A 26 -3.52 -19.67 -7.91
CA THR A 26 -4.13 -18.70 -8.82
C THR A 26 -5.27 -19.28 -9.68
N ARG A 27 -5.59 -20.55 -9.51
CA ARG A 27 -6.72 -21.16 -10.22
C ARG A 27 -8.04 -20.60 -9.68
N LYS A 28 -9.14 -20.85 -10.42
CA LYS A 28 -10.51 -20.46 -10.01
C LYS A 28 -10.66 -18.95 -9.80
N GLY A 29 -10.00 -18.17 -10.66
CA GLY A 29 -10.16 -16.72 -10.64
C GLY A 29 -9.27 -15.96 -9.67
N ARG A 30 -8.46 -16.66 -8.86
CA ARG A 30 -7.60 -15.99 -7.87
C ARG A 30 -6.48 -15.21 -8.51
N GLY A 31 -6.10 -15.52 -9.74
CA GLY A 31 -5.06 -14.79 -10.47
C GLY A 31 -5.36 -13.30 -10.59
N VAL A 32 -6.63 -12.95 -10.78
CA VAL A 32 -7.05 -11.53 -10.86
C VAL A 32 -6.77 -10.84 -9.53
N LEU A 33 -7.07 -11.51 -8.40
CA LEU A 33 -6.84 -10.94 -7.07
C LEU A 33 -5.36 -10.69 -6.82
N VAL A 34 -4.51 -11.66 -7.18
CA VAL A 34 -3.07 -11.55 -7.05
C VAL A 34 -2.54 -10.37 -7.87
N ASN A 35 -2.98 -10.26 -9.13
CA ASN A 35 -2.54 -9.16 -9.98
C ASN A 35 -2.95 -7.80 -9.41
N GLN A 36 -4.16 -7.69 -8.89
CA GLN A 36 -4.65 -6.43 -8.35
C GLN A 36 -3.93 -6.02 -7.06
N ILE A 37 -3.68 -6.96 -6.16
CA ILE A 37 -3.01 -6.60 -4.91
C ILE A 37 -1.55 -6.25 -5.13
N VAL A 38 -0.85 -6.93 -6.02
CA VAL A 38 0.54 -6.60 -6.36
C VAL A 38 0.58 -5.21 -6.99
N ARG A 39 -0.33 -4.91 -7.92
CA ARG A 39 -0.41 -3.59 -8.54
C ARG A 39 -0.63 -2.48 -7.50
N SER A 40 -1.64 -2.64 -6.65
CA SER A 40 -1.96 -1.58 -5.68
C SER A 40 -0.87 -1.43 -4.63
N ALA A 41 -0.34 -2.54 -4.13
CA ALA A 41 0.70 -2.49 -3.09
C ALA A 41 1.99 -1.84 -3.62
N THR A 42 2.40 -2.17 -4.85
CA THR A 42 3.60 -1.54 -5.43
C THR A 42 3.36 -0.08 -5.76
N SER A 43 2.12 0.30 -6.08
CA SER A 43 1.76 1.70 -6.36
C SER A 43 1.88 2.61 -5.14
N ILE A 44 1.69 2.07 -3.93
CA ILE A 44 1.86 2.87 -2.71
C ILE A 44 3.28 3.46 -2.68
N GLY A 45 4.28 2.59 -2.72
CA GLY A 45 5.68 3.01 -2.65
C GLY A 45 6.12 3.80 -3.87
N ALA A 46 5.61 3.44 -5.06
CA ALA A 46 5.94 4.17 -6.29
C ALA A 46 5.52 5.64 -6.20
N ASN A 47 4.32 5.91 -5.69
CA ASN A 47 3.84 7.29 -5.55
C ASN A 47 4.59 8.07 -4.47
N ILE A 48 4.92 7.41 -3.35
CA ILE A 48 5.75 8.03 -2.32
C ILE A 48 7.13 8.38 -2.89
N HIS A 49 7.71 7.48 -3.67
CA HIS A 49 9.01 7.70 -4.32
C HIS A 49 8.93 8.88 -5.29
N GLU A 50 7.89 8.93 -6.12
CA GLU A 50 7.72 10.00 -7.11
C GLU A 50 7.48 11.36 -6.45
N ALA A 51 6.90 11.38 -5.26
CA ALA A 51 6.68 12.63 -4.52
C ALA A 51 7.98 13.38 -4.24
N ASN A 52 9.11 12.67 -4.15
CA ASN A 52 10.42 13.31 -3.96
C ASN A 52 10.84 14.15 -5.16
N TYR A 53 10.22 13.92 -6.31
CA TYR A 53 10.51 14.64 -7.56
C TYR A 53 9.37 15.56 -7.95
N ALA A 54 8.46 15.84 -7.02
CA ALA A 54 7.29 16.67 -7.29
C ALA A 54 7.70 18.08 -7.71
N ALA A 55 7.01 18.63 -8.70
CA ALA A 55 7.29 19.95 -9.22
C ALA A 55 6.79 21.08 -8.30
N SER A 56 5.87 20.75 -7.39
CA SER A 56 5.26 21.72 -6.48
C SER A 56 4.76 21.02 -5.23
N LYS A 57 4.40 21.82 -4.23
CA LYS A 57 3.77 21.29 -3.01
C LYS A 57 2.44 20.60 -3.33
N ALA A 58 1.65 21.18 -4.23
CA ALA A 58 0.38 20.59 -4.63
C ALA A 58 0.60 19.22 -5.29
N ASP A 59 1.62 19.09 -6.11
CA ASP A 59 1.96 17.83 -6.75
C ASP A 59 2.42 16.79 -5.71
N PHE A 60 3.23 17.22 -4.73
CA PHE A 60 3.66 16.36 -3.62
C PHE A 60 2.45 15.82 -2.87
N ILE A 61 1.53 16.69 -2.48
CA ILE A 61 0.31 16.30 -1.75
C ILE A 61 -0.52 15.35 -2.60
N ASN A 62 -0.64 15.63 -3.90
CA ASN A 62 -1.40 14.77 -4.80
C ASN A 62 -0.81 13.36 -4.87
N LYS A 63 0.52 13.24 -4.95
CA LYS A 63 1.18 11.93 -4.97
C LYS A 63 0.90 11.15 -3.69
N PHE A 64 0.90 11.82 -2.54
CA PHE A 64 0.60 11.18 -1.26
C PHE A 64 -0.88 10.78 -1.17
N HIS A 65 -1.79 11.56 -1.74
CA HIS A 65 -3.21 11.18 -1.83
C HIS A 65 -3.40 9.93 -2.70
N ILE A 66 -2.66 9.84 -3.80
CA ILE A 66 -2.72 8.64 -4.64
C ILE A 66 -2.21 7.42 -3.86
N ALA A 67 -1.10 7.59 -3.14
CA ALA A 67 -0.56 6.51 -2.30
C ALA A 67 -1.58 6.06 -1.25
N LEU A 68 -2.26 7.01 -0.61
CA LEU A 68 -3.29 6.73 0.39
C LEU A 68 -4.45 5.94 -0.23
N LYS A 69 -4.90 6.34 -1.40
CA LYS A 69 -5.96 5.64 -2.13
C LYS A 69 -5.53 4.20 -2.46
N GLU A 70 -4.30 4.02 -2.92
CA GLU A 70 -3.78 2.69 -3.25
C GLU A 70 -3.63 1.82 -2.00
N CYS A 71 -3.31 2.43 -0.86
CA CYS A 71 -3.27 1.72 0.41
C CYS A 71 -4.66 1.17 0.77
N GLY A 72 -5.70 1.99 0.61
CA GLY A 72 -7.08 1.56 0.82
C GLY A 72 -7.49 0.43 -0.12
N GLU A 73 -7.08 0.52 -1.38
CA GLU A 73 -7.36 -0.53 -2.35
C GLU A 73 -6.65 -1.83 -1.97
N THR A 74 -5.40 -1.74 -1.49
CA THR A 74 -4.65 -2.91 -1.02
C THR A 74 -5.38 -3.60 0.14
N GLU A 75 -5.92 -2.84 1.07
CA GLU A 75 -6.72 -3.40 2.17
C GLU A 75 -7.93 -4.18 1.64
N TYR A 76 -8.59 -3.65 0.63
CA TYR A 76 -9.72 -4.33 0.01
C TYR A 76 -9.29 -5.68 -0.60
N TRP A 77 -8.17 -5.71 -1.32
CA TRP A 77 -7.71 -6.96 -1.92
C TRP A 77 -7.26 -7.97 -0.87
N ILE A 78 -6.73 -7.53 0.28
CA ILE A 78 -6.43 -8.43 1.38
C ILE A 78 -7.73 -9.10 1.86
N GLU A 79 -8.81 -8.32 1.99
CA GLU A 79 -10.11 -8.86 2.39
C GLU A 79 -10.63 -9.88 1.38
N MET A 80 -10.42 -9.62 0.10
CA MET A 80 -10.82 -10.56 -0.94
C MET A 80 -10.01 -11.85 -0.88
N LEU A 81 -8.71 -11.75 -0.63
CA LEU A 81 -7.85 -12.93 -0.55
C LEU A 81 -8.20 -13.81 0.66
N VAL A 82 -8.43 -13.22 1.83
CA VAL A 82 -8.81 -14.00 3.00
C VAL A 82 -10.24 -14.52 2.87
N GLY A 83 -11.15 -13.73 2.33
CA GLY A 83 -12.54 -14.14 2.12
C GLY A 83 -12.68 -15.27 1.12
N SER A 84 -11.78 -15.38 0.15
CA SER A 84 -11.76 -16.47 -0.82
C SER A 84 -10.92 -17.67 -0.36
N ASN A 85 -10.45 -17.64 0.88
CA ASN A 85 -9.59 -18.68 1.46
C ASN A 85 -8.26 -18.84 0.73
N SER A 86 -7.78 -17.75 0.09
CA SER A 86 -6.50 -17.75 -0.62
C SER A 86 -5.32 -17.53 0.32
N ILE A 87 -5.56 -16.84 1.44
CA ILE A 87 -4.57 -16.63 2.50
C ILE A 87 -5.25 -16.89 3.85
N SER A 88 -4.43 -17.13 4.88
CA SER A 88 -4.95 -17.37 6.23
C SER A 88 -5.39 -16.05 6.89
N GLU A 89 -6.24 -16.18 7.92
CA GLU A 89 -6.65 -15.02 8.71
C GLU A 89 -5.46 -14.37 9.40
N GLN A 90 -4.48 -15.15 9.83
CA GLN A 90 -3.28 -14.63 10.49
C GLN A 90 -2.46 -13.76 9.53
N ILE A 91 -2.25 -14.24 8.30
CA ILE A 91 -1.54 -13.46 7.28
C ILE A 91 -2.30 -12.18 6.97
N ALA A 92 -3.62 -12.28 6.79
CA ALA A 92 -4.43 -11.10 6.50
C ALA A 92 -4.30 -10.06 7.62
N LYS A 93 -4.35 -10.50 8.87
CA LYS A 93 -4.21 -9.60 10.02
C LYS A 93 -2.88 -8.87 10.01
N GLU A 94 -1.79 -9.59 9.73
CA GLU A 94 -0.46 -9.00 9.66
C GLU A 94 -0.38 -7.95 8.56
N LEU A 95 -0.88 -8.28 7.37
CA LEU A 95 -0.87 -7.35 6.24
C LEU A 95 -1.72 -6.11 6.51
N LEU A 96 -2.90 -6.29 7.11
CA LEU A 96 -3.78 -5.17 7.44
C LEU A 96 -3.15 -4.25 8.49
N GLN A 97 -2.39 -4.80 9.44
CA GLN A 97 -1.67 -3.98 10.41
C GLN A 97 -0.60 -3.13 9.74
N GLU A 98 0.14 -3.71 8.80
CA GLU A 98 1.17 -2.98 8.03
C GLU A 98 0.51 -1.85 7.22
N CYS A 99 -0.60 -2.15 6.54
CA CYS A 99 -1.35 -1.14 5.80
C CYS A 99 -1.83 -0.01 6.72
N GLY A 100 -2.32 -0.36 7.90
CA GLY A 100 -2.82 0.63 8.86
C GLY A 100 -1.74 1.61 9.32
N ILE A 101 -0.52 1.12 9.56
CA ILE A 101 0.60 1.98 9.93
C ILE A 101 0.91 2.94 8.79
N ILE A 102 1.03 2.43 7.57
CA ILE A 102 1.33 3.25 6.39
C ILE A 102 0.24 4.29 6.17
N ARG A 103 -1.03 3.89 6.27
CA ARG A 103 -2.17 4.79 6.09
C ARG A 103 -2.10 5.96 7.06
N ARG A 104 -1.84 5.68 8.35
CA ARG A 104 -1.75 6.74 9.35
C ARG A 104 -0.58 7.68 9.08
N MET A 105 0.56 7.13 8.65
CA MET A 105 1.71 7.95 8.30
C MET A 105 1.43 8.85 7.09
N LEU A 106 0.75 8.31 6.08
CA LEU A 106 0.37 9.09 4.90
C LEU A 106 -0.57 10.23 5.27
N VAL A 107 -1.59 9.95 6.07
CA VAL A 107 -2.55 10.98 6.52
C VAL A 107 -1.81 12.08 7.27
N LYS A 108 -0.92 11.70 8.19
CA LYS A 108 -0.16 12.69 8.97
C LYS A 108 0.73 13.54 8.06
N SER A 109 1.41 12.92 7.08
CA SER A 109 2.27 13.66 6.16
C SER A 109 1.48 14.64 5.30
N ILE A 110 0.30 14.23 4.84
CA ILE A 110 -0.58 15.11 4.05
C ILE A 110 -1.03 16.30 4.89
N THR A 111 -1.48 16.03 6.12
CA THR A 111 -1.94 17.09 7.04
C THR A 111 -0.81 18.08 7.30
N THR A 112 0.39 17.59 7.61
CA THR A 112 1.55 18.43 7.87
C THR A 112 1.90 19.27 6.64
N ALA A 113 1.88 18.68 5.45
CA ALA A 113 2.19 19.41 4.23
C ALA A 113 1.19 20.53 3.95
N LYS A 114 -0.10 20.29 4.23
CA LYS A 114 -1.14 21.31 4.04
C LYS A 114 -1.01 22.46 5.03
N GLU A 115 -0.59 22.17 6.26
CA GLU A 115 -0.41 23.20 7.30
C GLU A 115 0.78 24.08 7.04
N ASN A 116 1.79 23.57 6.38
CA ASN A 116 3.03 24.31 6.07
C ASN A 116 2.90 25.02 4.72
N ALA A 117 1.87 25.81 4.56
CA ALA A 117 1.57 26.51 3.30
C ALA A 117 2.54 27.67 3.04
#